data_9a6d8862a1b6f3ffb4754b812a19e415
#
_entry.id   9a6d8862a1b6f3ffb4754b812a19e415
#
_cell.length_a   1.000
_cell.length_b   1.000
_cell.length_c   1.000
_cell.angle_alpha   90.00
_cell.angle_beta   90.00
_cell.angle_gamma   90.00
#
_symmetry.space_group_name_H-M   'P 1'
#
loop_
_entity.id
_entity.type
_entity.pdbx_description
1 polymer ?
#
loop_
_entity_poly.entity_id
_entity_poly.type
_entity_poly.pdbx_seq_one_letter_code
_entity_poly.pdbx_strand_id
1 'polypeptide(L)'
;MLGEPVPLTVGDVKLSGNCSPCRFNQTTPSFTSNVVAITFEQGNYTVSYISPLRDNHLQASFRSPYQVNITLPQEFDVRNPLLGGISPGSNITRYEDNTTLIQWNRTMSVDLRFYEQGRENLMYFFLQFMAIIAVVLLLPFLITMKKKE
;
A
#
# COMPACT_ATOMS: atom_id res chain seq x y z
N MET A 1 -3.57 3.08 21.20
CA MET A 1 -4.75 2.32 20.75
C MET A 1 -4.24 1.18 19.92
N LEU A 2 -4.41 -0.04 20.37
CA LEU A 2 -4.11 -1.24 19.58
C LEU A 2 -5.26 -1.37 18.58
N GLY A 3 -4.94 -1.25 17.28
CA GLY A 3 -5.92 -1.48 16.24
C GLY A 3 -6.43 -2.92 16.29
N GLU A 4 -7.72 -3.12 16.11
CA GLU A 4 -8.30 -4.44 15.95
C GLU A 4 -7.61 -5.19 14.80
N PRO A 5 -7.25 -6.46 14.98
CA PRO A 5 -6.69 -7.26 13.90
C PRO A 5 -7.75 -7.42 12.82
N VAL A 6 -7.52 -6.82 11.67
CA VAL A 6 -8.37 -7.01 10.50
C VAL A 6 -8.16 -8.43 10.00
N PRO A 7 -9.20 -9.28 9.93
CA PRO A 7 -9.05 -10.64 9.42
C PRO A 7 -8.63 -10.60 7.94
N LEU A 8 -7.47 -11.17 7.65
CA LEU A 8 -6.95 -11.28 6.30
C LEU A 8 -7.60 -12.51 5.65
N THR A 9 -8.40 -12.32 4.62
CA THR A 9 -8.89 -13.43 3.81
C THR A 9 -7.77 -13.84 2.87
N VAL A 10 -7.21 -15.01 3.09
CA VAL A 10 -6.08 -15.54 2.30
C VAL A 10 -6.58 -16.65 1.41
N GLY A 11 -6.30 -16.55 0.09
CA GLY A 11 -6.59 -17.57 -0.90
C GLY A 11 -5.33 -18.13 -1.55
N ASP A 12 -5.45 -19.25 -2.26
CA ASP A 12 -4.39 -19.88 -3.07
C ASP A 12 -3.04 -20.03 -2.37
N VAL A 13 -3.05 -20.49 -1.13
CA VAL A 13 -1.84 -20.67 -0.35
C VAL A 13 -1.00 -21.81 -0.91
N LYS A 14 0.24 -21.51 -1.28
CA LYS A 14 1.24 -22.48 -1.77
C LYS A 14 2.45 -22.46 -0.87
N LEU A 15 2.93 -23.62 -0.49
CA LEU A 15 4.17 -23.79 0.25
C LEU A 15 5.20 -24.45 -0.66
N SER A 16 6.38 -23.85 -0.79
CA SER A 16 7.51 -24.41 -1.50
C SER A 16 8.77 -24.30 -0.64
N GLY A 17 9.64 -25.31 -0.70
CA GLY A 17 10.88 -25.35 0.07
C GLY A 17 11.67 -26.61 -0.14
N ASN A 18 12.93 -26.59 0.33
CA ASN A 18 13.83 -27.74 0.26
C ASN A 18 13.57 -28.67 1.45
N CYS A 19 12.47 -29.40 1.41
CA CYS A 19 12.13 -30.38 2.43
C CYS A 19 11.81 -31.74 1.75
N SER A 20 12.34 -32.82 2.30
CA SER A 20 12.03 -34.20 1.86
C SER A 20 11.90 -35.10 3.09
N PRO A 21 10.70 -35.54 3.45
CA PRO A 21 9.37 -35.16 3.00
C PRO A 21 8.83 -33.90 3.74
N CYS A 22 8.21 -32.99 3.01
CA CYS A 22 7.47 -31.91 3.65
C CYS A 22 6.13 -32.43 4.16
N ARG A 23 5.97 -32.51 5.47
CA ARG A 23 4.67 -32.72 6.11
C ARG A 23 4.17 -31.38 6.61
N PHE A 24 3.07 -30.92 6.10
CA PHE A 24 2.36 -29.76 6.62
C PHE A 24 0.90 -30.13 6.89
N ASN A 25 0.43 -29.73 8.04
CA ASN A 25 -0.97 -29.83 8.37
C ASN A 25 -1.66 -28.56 7.88
N GLN A 26 -2.33 -28.66 6.74
CA GLN A 26 -3.24 -27.65 6.29
C GLN A 26 -4.54 -27.83 7.06
N THR A 27 -4.72 -27.13 8.14
CA THR A 27 -6.02 -27.01 8.78
C THR A 27 -6.83 -26.01 7.96
N THR A 28 -7.58 -26.52 6.99
CA THR A 28 -8.71 -25.78 6.41
C THR A 28 -9.82 -25.85 7.45
N PRO A 29 -10.17 -24.74 8.12
CA PRO A 29 -11.42 -24.72 8.85
C PRO A 29 -12.53 -24.88 7.80
N SER A 30 -13.42 -25.84 8.02
CA SER A 30 -14.65 -25.97 7.27
C SER A 30 -15.34 -24.61 7.19
N PHE A 31 -15.43 -24.07 6.00
CA PHE A 31 -16.30 -23.04 5.49
C PHE A 31 -17.07 -22.20 6.53
N THR A 32 -16.40 -21.33 7.27
CA THR A 32 -16.94 -20.06 7.75
C THR A 32 -15.82 -19.30 8.42
N SER A 33 -15.45 -18.18 7.83
CA SER A 33 -14.62 -17.09 8.38
C SER A 33 -13.10 -17.30 8.55
N ASN A 34 -12.34 -16.81 7.63
CA ASN A 34 -11.44 -15.64 7.80
C ASN A 34 -10.09 -15.83 8.51
N VAL A 35 -9.68 -16.97 8.98
CA VAL A 35 -8.30 -17.16 9.49
C VAL A 35 -7.77 -18.49 8.99
N VAL A 36 -6.88 -18.44 7.99
CA VAL A 36 -6.13 -19.62 7.59
C VAL A 36 -4.81 -19.60 8.36
N ALA A 37 -4.68 -20.47 9.33
CA ALA A 37 -3.40 -20.72 9.98
C ALA A 37 -2.71 -21.89 9.27
N ILE A 38 -1.47 -21.69 8.84
CA ILE A 38 -0.62 -22.75 8.28
C ILE A 38 0.40 -23.11 9.35
N THR A 39 0.40 -24.38 9.75
CA THR A 39 1.38 -24.92 10.69
C THR A 39 2.28 -25.91 9.93
N PHE A 40 3.59 -25.71 10.02
CA PHE A 40 4.57 -26.61 9.38
C PHE A 40 5.78 -26.83 10.31
N GLU A 41 6.54 -27.90 10.04
CA GLU A 41 7.76 -28.17 10.78
C GLU A 41 8.82 -27.07 10.51
N GLN A 42 9.72 -26.88 11.46
CA GLN A 42 10.78 -25.85 11.33
C GLN A 42 11.67 -26.15 10.11
N GLY A 43 11.84 -25.18 9.22
CA GLY A 43 12.62 -25.32 8.00
C GLY A 43 12.64 -24.00 7.18
N ASN A 44 13.29 -24.06 6.02
CA ASN A 44 13.31 -22.94 5.08
C ASN A 44 12.18 -23.12 4.06
N TYR A 45 11.16 -22.33 4.16
CA TYR A 45 9.99 -22.37 3.28
C TYR A 45 9.70 -21.02 2.65
N THR A 46 9.16 -21.06 1.43
CA THR A 46 8.51 -19.91 0.80
C THR A 46 7.01 -20.14 0.85
N VAL A 47 6.29 -19.22 1.45
CA VAL A 47 4.83 -19.23 1.49
C VAL A 47 4.32 -18.16 0.53
N SER A 48 3.54 -18.59 -0.46
CA SER A 48 2.88 -17.70 -1.42
C SER A 48 1.38 -17.75 -1.22
N TYR A 49 0.72 -16.61 -1.24
CA TYR A 49 -0.73 -16.51 -1.09
C TYR A 49 -1.28 -15.27 -1.76
N ILE A 50 -2.57 -15.27 -2.04
CA ILE A 50 -3.29 -14.12 -2.57
C ILE A 50 -4.19 -13.58 -1.47
N SER A 51 -4.14 -12.28 -1.26
CA SER A 51 -4.99 -11.58 -0.30
C SER A 51 -5.60 -10.32 -0.94
N PRO A 52 -6.91 -10.12 -0.82
CA PRO A 52 -7.51 -8.89 -1.30
C PRO A 52 -7.06 -7.70 -0.44
N LEU A 53 -6.66 -6.63 -1.10
CA LEU A 53 -6.38 -5.35 -0.45
C LEU A 53 -7.63 -4.48 -0.46
N ARG A 54 -7.85 -3.77 0.64
CA ARG A 54 -8.92 -2.76 0.74
C ARG A 54 -8.32 -1.37 0.64
N ASP A 55 -9.00 -0.50 -0.10
CA ASP A 55 -8.68 0.93 -0.18
C ASP A 55 -7.24 1.25 -0.63
N ASN A 56 -6.63 0.36 -1.42
CA ASN A 56 -5.23 0.47 -1.86
C ASN A 56 -4.26 0.68 -0.68
N HIS A 57 -4.53 0.06 0.45
CA HIS A 57 -3.76 0.16 1.67
C HIS A 57 -3.24 -1.22 2.09
N LEU A 58 -1.93 -1.35 2.18
CA LEU A 58 -1.24 -2.53 2.69
C LEU A 58 -0.64 -2.21 4.05
N GLN A 59 -1.05 -2.95 5.06
CA GLN A 59 -0.45 -2.88 6.38
C GLN A 59 -0.02 -4.28 6.84
N ALA A 60 1.23 -4.40 7.28
CA ALA A 60 1.77 -5.64 7.81
C ALA A 60 2.63 -5.38 9.04
N SER A 61 2.55 -6.28 10.03
CA SER A 61 3.37 -6.24 11.24
C SER A 61 4.03 -7.58 11.47
N PHE A 62 5.28 -7.57 11.87
CA PHE A 62 6.11 -8.74 12.03
C PHE A 62 6.61 -8.84 13.48
N ARG A 63 6.78 -10.06 13.98
CA ARG A 63 7.34 -10.31 15.33
C ARG A 63 8.84 -10.05 15.40
N SER A 64 9.52 -10.12 14.27
CA SER A 64 10.96 -9.89 14.13
C SER A 64 11.21 -8.99 12.93
N PRO A 65 12.33 -8.26 12.87
CA PRO A 65 12.62 -7.41 11.72
C PRO A 65 12.95 -8.24 10.48
N TYR A 66 12.26 -7.95 9.38
CA TYR A 66 12.42 -8.58 8.07
C TYR A 66 12.86 -7.58 7.02
N GLN A 67 13.46 -8.11 5.95
CA GLN A 67 13.56 -7.39 4.69
C GLN A 67 12.23 -7.55 3.96
N VAL A 68 11.63 -6.43 3.59
CA VAL A 68 10.35 -6.41 2.87
C VAL A 68 10.54 -5.74 1.52
N ASN A 69 10.11 -6.40 0.47
CA ASN A 69 10.11 -5.90 -0.89
C ASN A 69 8.67 -5.90 -1.42
N ILE A 70 8.22 -4.75 -1.89
CA ILE A 70 6.90 -4.58 -2.49
C ILE A 70 7.08 -4.06 -3.90
N THR A 71 6.52 -4.76 -4.87
CA THR A 71 6.51 -4.33 -6.27
C THR A 71 5.10 -3.84 -6.62
N LEU A 72 5.01 -2.58 -7.03
CA LEU A 72 3.77 -2.00 -7.54
C LEU A 72 3.77 -2.03 -9.06
N PRO A 73 2.70 -2.52 -9.70
CA PRO A 73 2.49 -2.40 -11.14
C PRO A 73 2.49 -0.93 -11.60
N GLN A 74 2.65 -0.74 -12.92
CA GLN A 74 2.76 0.59 -13.52
C GLN A 74 1.52 1.49 -13.33
N GLU A 75 0.34 0.89 -13.06
CA GLU A 75 -0.91 1.63 -12.86
C GLU A 75 -0.95 2.37 -11.51
N PHE A 76 -0.07 1.98 -10.57
CA PHE A 76 -0.05 2.52 -9.21
C PHE A 76 1.18 3.37 -8.94
N ASP A 77 0.99 4.37 -8.07
CA ASP A 77 2.07 5.23 -7.58
C ASP A 77 1.91 5.50 -6.06
N VAL A 78 2.98 5.95 -5.42
CA VAL A 78 3.04 6.22 -3.97
C VAL A 78 3.72 7.55 -3.66
N ARG A 79 4.29 8.23 -4.67
CA ARG A 79 5.19 9.37 -4.49
C ARG A 79 4.48 10.66 -4.11
N ASN A 80 3.22 10.81 -4.46
CA ASN A 80 2.47 11.99 -4.09
C ASN A 80 2.00 11.88 -2.63
N PRO A 81 2.51 12.72 -1.70
CA PRO A 81 2.22 12.58 -0.27
C PRO A 81 0.78 12.91 0.11
N LEU A 82 -0.01 13.50 -0.79
CA LEU A 82 -1.43 13.77 -0.57
C LEU A 82 -2.32 12.56 -0.91
N LEU A 83 -1.86 11.68 -1.80
CA LEU A 83 -2.62 10.53 -2.29
C LEU A 83 -2.06 9.21 -1.78
N GLY A 84 -0.75 9.13 -1.60
CA GLY A 84 -0.04 7.96 -1.12
C GLY A 84 0.61 8.16 0.24
N GLY A 85 1.18 7.10 0.78
CA GLY A 85 1.93 7.15 2.02
C GLY A 85 2.81 5.92 2.15
N ILE A 86 4.00 6.10 2.70
CA ILE A 86 4.99 5.03 2.88
C ILE A 86 5.58 5.15 4.27
N SER A 87 5.64 4.03 5.00
CA SER A 87 6.33 3.99 6.28
C SER A 87 7.83 4.31 6.12
N PRO A 88 8.44 4.97 7.11
CA PRO A 88 9.84 5.42 7.03
C PRO A 88 10.82 4.25 6.86
N GLY A 89 12.03 4.56 6.36
CA GLY A 89 13.12 3.60 6.16
C GLY A 89 13.02 2.80 4.86
N SER A 90 12.13 3.16 3.95
CA SER A 90 12.03 2.55 2.64
C SER A 90 12.96 3.19 1.62
N ASN A 91 13.44 2.39 0.67
CA ASN A 91 14.07 2.82 -0.57
C ASN A 91 13.11 2.57 -1.73
N ILE A 92 12.95 3.56 -2.60
CA ILE A 92 12.04 3.48 -3.76
C ILE A 92 12.89 3.46 -5.02
N THR A 93 12.71 2.44 -5.84
CA THR A 93 13.37 2.30 -7.14
C THR A 93 12.31 2.12 -8.22
N ARG A 94 12.35 2.93 -9.27
CA ARG A 94 11.49 2.77 -10.44
C ARG A 94 12.26 2.12 -11.57
N TYR A 95 11.67 1.11 -12.17
CA TYR A 95 12.22 0.41 -13.32
C TYR A 95 11.79 1.05 -14.65
N GLU A 96 12.43 0.66 -15.75
CA GLU A 96 12.13 1.17 -17.09
C GLU A 96 10.72 0.80 -17.58
N ASP A 97 10.16 -0.31 -17.10
CA ASP A 97 8.79 -0.74 -17.35
C ASP A 97 7.73 0.00 -16.52
N ASN A 98 8.15 1.07 -15.83
CA ASN A 98 7.33 1.85 -14.90
C ASN A 98 6.85 1.11 -13.65
N THR A 99 7.29 -0.11 -13.39
CA THR A 99 7.06 -0.75 -12.11
C THR A 99 7.88 -0.07 -11.00
N THR A 100 7.32 0.00 -9.80
CA THR A 100 7.98 0.63 -8.65
C THR A 100 8.28 -0.42 -7.60
N LEU A 101 9.56 -0.59 -7.27
CA LEU A 101 10.03 -1.43 -6.17
C LEU A 101 10.25 -0.57 -4.92
N ILE A 102 9.63 -0.97 -3.84
CA ILE A 102 9.77 -0.36 -2.52
C ILE A 102 10.39 -1.39 -1.58
N GLN A 103 11.52 -1.04 -0.96
CA GLN A 103 12.31 -1.96 -0.15
C GLN A 103 12.54 -1.40 1.24
N TRP A 104 12.34 -2.24 2.25
CA TRP A 104 12.78 -2.02 3.63
C TRP A 104 13.82 -3.08 3.97
N ASN A 105 15.02 -2.68 4.31
CA ASN A 105 16.10 -3.63 4.61
C ASN A 105 15.90 -4.33 5.96
N ARG A 106 15.27 -3.65 6.92
CA ARG A 106 15.03 -4.20 8.25
C ARG A 106 13.86 -3.47 8.90
N THR A 107 12.68 -4.07 8.88
CA THR A 107 11.49 -3.46 9.46
C THR A 107 10.63 -4.47 10.21
N MET A 108 9.95 -4.02 11.26
CA MET A 108 8.96 -4.79 11.99
C MET A 108 7.52 -4.46 11.58
N SER A 109 7.34 -3.40 10.80
CA SER A 109 6.04 -3.03 10.27
C SER A 109 6.17 -2.30 8.94
N VAL A 110 5.22 -2.50 8.08
CA VAL A 110 5.06 -1.81 6.81
C VAL A 110 3.67 -1.21 6.76
N ASP A 111 3.60 0.04 6.40
CA ASP A 111 2.36 0.75 6.07
C ASP A 111 2.57 1.41 4.72
N LEU A 112 1.79 1.01 3.75
CA LEU A 112 1.90 1.47 2.37
C LEU A 112 0.51 1.80 1.84
N ARG A 113 0.33 3.05 1.46
CA ARG A 113 -0.85 3.55 0.78
C ARG A 113 -0.47 3.94 -0.64
N PHE A 114 -1.11 3.36 -1.64
CA PHE A 114 -0.84 3.63 -3.04
C PHE A 114 -2.11 4.08 -3.76
N TYR A 115 -1.95 4.72 -4.91
CA TYR A 115 -3.06 5.28 -5.69
C TYR A 115 -2.87 5.01 -7.18
N GLU A 116 -3.95 5.01 -7.92
CA GLU A 116 -3.92 4.93 -9.38
C GLU A 116 -3.37 6.24 -9.97
N GLN A 117 -2.48 6.16 -10.94
CA GLN A 117 -1.85 7.35 -11.55
C GLN A 117 -2.88 8.36 -12.10
N GLY A 118 -4.03 7.89 -12.58
CA GLY A 118 -5.11 8.76 -13.04
C GLY A 118 -5.67 9.72 -11.98
N ARG A 119 -5.59 9.36 -10.70
CA ARG A 119 -6.06 10.21 -9.59
C ARG A 119 -5.20 11.47 -9.39
N GLU A 120 -3.93 11.40 -9.72
CA GLU A 120 -3.03 12.55 -9.65
C GLU A 120 -3.44 13.64 -10.64
N ASN A 121 -3.74 13.27 -11.87
CA ASN A 121 -4.24 14.19 -12.89
C ASN A 121 -5.56 14.85 -12.45
N LEU A 122 -6.49 14.08 -11.90
CA LEU A 122 -7.76 14.61 -11.38
C LEU A 122 -7.55 15.65 -10.26
N MET A 123 -6.60 15.39 -9.38
CA MET A 123 -6.24 16.33 -8.30
C MET A 123 -5.68 17.65 -8.88
N TYR A 124 -4.80 17.59 -9.89
CA TYR A 124 -4.30 18.80 -10.55
C TYR A 124 -5.39 19.60 -11.22
N PHE A 125 -6.32 18.96 -11.92
CA PHE A 125 -7.49 19.63 -12.49
C PHE A 125 -8.35 20.32 -11.42
N PHE A 126 -8.59 19.64 -10.32
CA PHE A 126 -9.35 20.23 -9.21
C PHE A 126 -8.63 21.44 -8.60
N LEU A 127 -7.33 21.37 -8.36
CA LEU A 127 -6.54 22.49 -7.84
C LEU A 127 -6.54 23.68 -8.80
N GLN A 128 -6.40 23.42 -10.11
CA GLN A 128 -6.48 24.47 -11.13
C GLN A 128 -7.85 25.15 -11.15
N PHE A 129 -8.92 24.39 -11.05
CA PHE A 129 -10.29 24.90 -11.00
C PHE A 129 -10.51 25.77 -9.75
N MET A 130 -10.03 25.30 -8.58
CA MET A 130 -10.11 26.07 -7.33
C MET A 130 -9.30 27.36 -7.40
N ALA A 131 -8.13 27.36 -8.04
CA ALA A 131 -7.33 28.56 -8.24
C ALA A 131 -8.06 29.60 -9.10
N ILE A 132 -8.74 29.18 -10.18
CA ILE A 132 -9.54 30.07 -11.03
C ILE A 132 -10.69 30.70 -10.23
N ILE A 133 -11.42 29.89 -9.44
CA ILE A 133 -12.49 30.40 -8.57
C ILE A 133 -11.94 31.43 -7.59
N ALA A 134 -10.82 31.15 -6.94
CA ALA A 134 -10.19 32.06 -5.99
C ALA A 134 -9.83 33.40 -6.65
N VAL A 135 -9.27 33.39 -7.85
CA VAL A 135 -8.95 34.59 -8.61
C VAL A 135 -10.21 35.40 -8.92
N VAL A 136 -11.27 34.74 -9.43
CA VAL A 136 -12.53 35.41 -9.76
C VAL A 136 -13.18 36.05 -8.54
N LEU A 137 -13.14 35.41 -7.38
CA LEU A 137 -13.69 35.96 -6.12
C LEU A 137 -12.85 37.11 -5.56
N LEU A 138 -11.53 37.09 -5.74
CA LEU A 138 -10.63 38.14 -5.25
C LEU A 138 -10.59 39.36 -6.15
N LEU A 139 -10.86 39.22 -7.45
CA LEU A 139 -10.83 40.33 -8.41
C LEU A 139 -11.68 41.55 -7.98
N PRO A 140 -12.97 41.43 -7.61
CA PRO A 140 -13.76 42.59 -7.18
C PRO A 140 -13.21 43.28 -5.92
N PHE A 141 -12.63 42.50 -5.01
CA PHE A 141 -11.99 43.03 -3.81
C PHE A 141 -10.75 43.87 -4.16
N LEU A 142 -9.89 43.36 -5.05
CA LEU A 142 -8.69 44.10 -5.50
C LEU A 142 -9.05 45.37 -6.27
N ILE A 143 -10.09 45.35 -7.08
CA ILE A 143 -10.56 46.54 -7.85
C ILE A 143 -11.12 47.60 -6.89
N THR A 144 -11.84 47.19 -5.85
CA THR A 144 -12.40 48.14 -4.87
C THR A 144 -11.34 48.77 -3.98
N MET A 145 -10.26 48.02 -3.66
CA MET A 145 -9.12 48.59 -2.90
C MET A 145 -8.37 49.64 -3.71
N LYS A 146 -8.12 49.41 -4.99
CA LYS A 146 -7.40 50.34 -5.88
C LYS A 146 -8.18 51.64 -6.16
N LYS A 147 -9.48 51.66 -5.94
CA LYS A 147 -10.35 52.86 -6.12
C LYS A 147 -10.39 53.76 -4.90
N LYS A 148 -9.78 53.37 -3.77
CA LYS A 148 -9.72 54.15 -2.52
C LYS A 148 -8.40 54.90 -2.31
N GLU A 149 -7.42 54.69 -3.18
CA GLU A 149 -6.22 55.51 -3.30
C GLU A 149 -6.44 56.62 -4.37
#